data_d24ab8e83a3119cfb412b06356c6a831
#
_entry.id   d24ab8e83a3119cfb412b06356c6a831
#
_cell.length_a   1.000
_cell.length_b   1.000
_cell.length_c   1.000
_cell.angle_alpha   90.00
_cell.angle_beta   90.00
_cell.angle_gamma   90.00
#
_symmetry.space_group_name_H-M   'P 1'
#
loop_
_entity.id
_entity.type
_entity.pdbx_description
1 polymer ?
#
loop_
_entity_poly.entity_id
_entity_poly.type
_entity_poly.pdbx_seq_one_letter_code
_entity_poly.pdbx_strand_id
1 'polypeptide(L)'
;MRIGIQASYSGDFKQTAAEIRDLEAAGLDVAMVAEVYTFDAVSQLGYLAAVTERVELLSGIFPIYSRTPALTAMTAAGLDFVSGGRFTLGLGASGPQVIEGWHGVPYDAPLQRTREVVEICRQVWRRDRLVHEGPKYTIPLPAEQGTGLGKPLKLINTPVRDRIPVMLAALGPKNVELAAEIAEAWEPIFFMPEKAGSVWGDALAAGKAKRDPALGDLQIVVGVSVAIGDDVDPMLEQVRPQLALYIGGMGARGKNFYNDLARRYGYEDEARTIQDLYLDGRKDEAAAVVPEELVRAVSLVGPESYVAERVAAFREAGVTTLVLQPLDGSPEGRLRTVETMRKIADR
;
A
#
# COMPACT_ATOMS: atom_id res chain seq x y z
N MET A 1 5.57 -16.13 7.39
CA MET A 1 5.15 -14.96 6.57
C MET A 1 3.75 -14.55 6.99
N ARG A 2 3.47 -13.26 7.11
CA ARG A 2 2.13 -12.76 7.49
C ARG A 2 1.19 -12.78 6.27
N ILE A 3 -0.09 -13.00 6.52
CA ILE A 3 -1.14 -13.05 5.51
C ILE A 3 -2.15 -11.92 5.76
N GLY A 4 -2.29 -11.05 4.80
CA GLY A 4 -3.29 -9.98 4.80
C GLY A 4 -4.33 -10.19 3.71
N ILE A 5 -5.39 -9.40 3.77
CA ILE A 5 -6.39 -9.28 2.69
C ILE A 5 -6.72 -7.81 2.46
N GLN A 6 -6.96 -7.44 1.21
CA GLN A 6 -7.55 -6.16 0.90
C GLN A 6 -9.06 -6.25 1.07
N ALA A 7 -9.61 -5.47 2.00
CA ALA A 7 -11.05 -5.39 2.21
C ALA A 7 -11.74 -4.81 0.98
N SER A 8 -12.89 -5.37 0.60
CA SER A 8 -13.71 -4.81 -0.47
C SER A 8 -14.29 -3.46 -0.03
N TYR A 9 -14.12 -2.44 -0.86
CA TYR A 9 -14.73 -1.12 -0.67
C TYR A 9 -16.03 -0.95 -1.49
N SER A 10 -16.47 -2.00 -2.17
CA SER A 10 -17.73 -2.02 -2.94
C SER A 10 -18.75 -2.96 -2.27
N GLY A 11 -20.02 -2.66 -2.42
CA GLY A 11 -21.09 -3.48 -1.86
C GLY A 11 -21.45 -3.12 -0.42
N ASP A 12 -21.99 -4.08 0.34
CA ASP A 12 -22.37 -3.90 1.74
C ASP A 12 -21.15 -4.05 2.66
N PHE A 13 -20.71 -2.94 3.24
CA PHE A 13 -19.53 -2.94 4.12
C PHE A 13 -19.76 -3.73 5.43
N LYS A 14 -21.00 -3.86 5.90
CA LYS A 14 -21.30 -4.71 7.07
C LYS A 14 -21.03 -6.19 6.77
N GLN A 15 -21.35 -6.62 5.55
CA GLN A 15 -21.02 -7.98 5.10
C GLN A 15 -19.50 -8.15 4.98
N THR A 16 -18.79 -7.19 4.37
CA THR A 16 -17.32 -7.19 4.30
C THR A 16 -16.70 -7.27 5.71
N ALA A 17 -17.22 -6.52 6.67
CA ALA A 17 -16.70 -6.52 8.04
C ALA A 17 -16.97 -7.86 8.78
N ALA A 18 -18.13 -8.47 8.57
CA ALA A 18 -18.42 -9.82 9.08
C ALA A 18 -17.46 -10.87 8.48
N GLU A 19 -17.21 -10.79 7.18
CA GLU A 19 -16.25 -11.64 6.49
C GLU A 19 -14.82 -11.48 7.06
N ILE A 20 -14.34 -10.24 7.25
CA ILE A 20 -13.00 -9.98 7.84
C ILE A 20 -12.88 -10.63 9.23
N ARG A 21 -13.94 -10.60 10.05
CA ARG A 21 -13.96 -11.27 11.35
C ARG A 21 -13.85 -12.80 11.20
N ASP A 22 -14.52 -13.38 10.23
CA ASP A 22 -14.45 -14.82 9.96
C ASP A 22 -13.04 -15.22 9.45
N LEU A 23 -12.43 -14.38 8.59
CA LEU A 23 -11.06 -14.53 8.13
C LEU A 23 -10.04 -14.37 9.26
N GLU A 24 -10.29 -13.45 10.23
CA GLU A 24 -9.48 -13.33 11.44
C GLU A 24 -9.48 -14.62 12.24
N ALA A 25 -10.64 -15.29 12.35
CA ALA A 25 -10.72 -16.61 13.00
C ALA A 25 -9.94 -17.69 12.24
N ALA A 26 -9.86 -17.59 10.91
CA ALA A 26 -9.08 -18.46 10.04
C ALA A 26 -7.56 -18.16 10.00
N GLY A 27 -7.10 -17.17 10.74
CA GLY A 27 -5.68 -16.85 10.86
C GLY A 27 -5.19 -15.69 9.98
N LEU A 28 -6.09 -14.79 9.57
CA LEU A 28 -5.71 -13.54 8.91
C LEU A 28 -4.92 -12.65 9.88
N ASP A 29 -3.79 -12.07 9.41
CA ASP A 29 -2.94 -11.19 10.21
C ASP A 29 -3.23 -9.71 9.94
N VAL A 30 -3.63 -9.33 8.71
CA VAL A 30 -3.78 -7.92 8.29
C VAL A 30 -5.06 -7.73 7.46
N ALA A 31 -5.84 -6.71 7.79
CA ALA A 31 -6.92 -6.20 6.96
C ALA A 31 -6.53 -4.82 6.41
N MET A 32 -6.36 -4.71 5.09
CA MET A 32 -5.98 -3.48 4.42
C MET A 32 -7.20 -2.83 3.76
N VAL A 33 -7.36 -1.52 3.95
CA VAL A 33 -8.42 -0.72 3.31
C VAL A 33 -7.80 0.34 2.42
N ALA A 34 -8.14 0.31 1.12
CA ALA A 34 -7.66 1.27 0.14
C ALA A 34 -8.48 2.58 0.18
N GLU A 35 -7.81 3.70 -0.12
CA GLU A 35 -8.45 5.00 -0.34
C GLU A 35 -7.95 5.60 -1.65
N VAL A 36 -8.90 5.80 -2.58
CA VAL A 36 -8.67 6.51 -3.85
C VAL A 36 -9.76 7.60 -3.99
N TYR A 37 -10.56 7.60 -5.04
CA TYR A 37 -11.80 8.38 -5.18
C TYR A 37 -13.02 7.47 -4.88
N THR A 38 -12.99 6.84 -3.70
CA THR A 38 -14.01 5.95 -3.12
C THR A 38 -14.57 6.57 -1.84
N PHE A 39 -15.28 5.78 -1.02
CA PHE A 39 -15.56 6.19 0.35
C PHE A 39 -14.25 6.28 1.15
N ASP A 40 -14.20 7.17 2.16
CA ASP A 40 -13.03 7.33 3.00
C ASP A 40 -12.69 6.05 3.76
N ALA A 41 -11.41 5.73 3.85
CA ALA A 41 -10.99 4.51 4.53
C ALA A 41 -10.99 4.65 6.07
N VAL A 42 -11.04 5.86 6.62
CA VAL A 42 -11.06 6.09 8.07
C VAL A 42 -12.33 5.54 8.69
N SER A 43 -13.50 5.83 8.08
CA SER A 43 -14.79 5.30 8.53
C SER A 43 -14.81 3.77 8.50
N GLN A 44 -14.27 3.18 7.44
CA GLN A 44 -14.23 1.73 7.26
C GLN A 44 -13.27 1.07 8.26
N LEU A 45 -12.05 1.61 8.43
CA LEU A 45 -11.09 1.13 9.40
C LEU A 45 -11.59 1.25 10.85
N GLY A 46 -12.28 2.36 11.16
CA GLY A 46 -12.92 2.53 12.46
C GLY A 46 -14.01 1.49 12.74
N TYR A 47 -14.79 1.14 11.72
CA TYR A 47 -15.79 0.08 11.84
C TYR A 47 -15.13 -1.30 12.01
N LEU A 48 -14.08 -1.62 11.25
CA LEU A 48 -13.32 -2.86 11.42
C LEU A 48 -12.68 -2.96 12.80
N ALA A 49 -12.17 -1.85 13.35
CA ALA A 49 -11.61 -1.82 14.69
C ALA A 49 -12.59 -2.29 15.76
N ALA A 50 -13.90 -1.98 15.59
CA ALA A 50 -14.93 -2.33 16.53
C ALA A 50 -15.39 -3.80 16.43
N VAL A 51 -15.17 -4.47 15.31
CA VAL A 51 -15.68 -5.83 15.07
C VAL A 51 -14.59 -6.90 14.97
N THR A 52 -13.32 -6.50 15.08
CA THR A 52 -12.13 -7.39 15.07
C THR A 52 -11.34 -7.25 16.36
N GLU A 53 -10.56 -8.26 16.73
CA GLU A 53 -9.85 -8.31 18.01
C GLU A 53 -8.33 -8.37 17.87
N ARG A 54 -7.79 -9.02 16.82
CA ARG A 54 -6.36 -9.34 16.66
C ARG A 54 -5.77 -8.81 15.37
N VAL A 55 -6.56 -8.82 14.28
CA VAL A 55 -6.09 -8.44 12.96
C VAL A 55 -5.56 -7.00 12.95
N GLU A 56 -4.38 -6.79 12.39
CA GLU A 56 -3.83 -5.46 12.16
C GLU A 56 -4.65 -4.74 11.09
N LEU A 57 -4.93 -3.48 11.33
CA LEU A 57 -5.65 -2.61 10.41
C LEU A 57 -4.66 -1.71 9.69
N LEU A 58 -4.67 -1.73 8.36
CA LEU A 58 -3.71 -1.03 7.53
C LEU A 58 -4.42 -0.14 6.51
N SER A 59 -4.08 1.14 6.46
CA SER A 59 -4.47 1.97 5.32
C SER A 59 -3.61 1.66 4.11
N GLY A 60 -4.21 1.30 3.00
CA GLY A 60 -3.49 0.97 1.78
C GLY A 60 -3.94 1.77 0.56
N ILE A 61 -3.66 3.05 0.46
CA ILE A 61 -2.94 3.99 1.34
C ILE A 61 -3.77 5.25 1.58
N PHE A 62 -3.47 6.04 2.62
CA PHE A 62 -3.94 7.42 2.66
C PHE A 62 -3.07 8.31 1.77
N PRO A 63 -3.63 9.09 0.83
CA PRO A 63 -2.86 10.06 0.06
C PRO A 63 -2.32 11.18 0.97
N ILE A 64 -1.03 11.47 0.85
CA ILE A 64 -0.38 12.54 1.68
C ILE A 64 -0.93 13.94 1.43
N TYR A 65 -1.68 14.14 0.35
CA TYR A 65 -2.27 15.42 -0.06
C TYR A 65 -3.71 15.61 0.42
N SER A 66 -4.42 14.55 0.76
CA SER A 66 -5.86 14.62 1.09
C SER A 66 -6.15 15.14 2.49
N ARG A 67 -5.13 15.15 3.37
CA ARG A 67 -5.24 15.58 4.78
C ARG A 67 -4.07 16.49 5.12
N THR A 68 -4.27 17.43 6.04
CA THR A 68 -3.13 18.15 6.64
C THR A 68 -2.27 17.15 7.45
N PRO A 69 -0.95 17.36 7.58
CA PRO A 69 -0.10 16.46 8.37
C PRO A 69 -0.58 16.27 9.81
N ALA A 70 -1.06 17.32 10.45
CA ALA A 70 -1.62 17.24 11.80
C ALA A 70 -2.90 16.38 11.84
N LEU A 71 -3.79 16.52 10.85
CA LEU A 71 -4.98 15.66 10.76
C LEU A 71 -4.60 14.21 10.47
N THR A 72 -3.62 13.94 9.62
CA THR A 72 -3.09 12.59 9.39
C THR A 72 -2.61 11.95 10.69
N ALA A 73 -1.85 12.70 11.49
CA ALA A 73 -1.38 12.23 12.78
C ALA A 73 -2.52 11.96 13.78
N MET A 74 -3.53 12.84 13.84
CA MET A 74 -4.73 12.66 14.67
C MET A 74 -5.55 11.45 14.22
N THR A 75 -5.74 11.28 12.92
CA THR A 75 -6.45 10.13 12.34
C THR A 75 -5.76 8.81 12.71
N ALA A 76 -4.45 8.74 12.53
CA ALA A 76 -3.68 7.54 12.88
C ALA A 76 -3.76 7.24 14.39
N ALA A 77 -3.59 8.25 15.24
CA ALA A 77 -3.71 8.08 16.70
C ALA A 77 -5.13 7.66 17.10
N GLY A 78 -6.17 8.19 16.44
CA GLY A 78 -7.56 7.81 16.68
C GLY A 78 -7.86 6.37 16.28
N LEU A 79 -7.41 5.94 15.10
CA LEU A 79 -7.55 4.55 14.65
C LEU A 79 -6.75 3.58 15.52
N ASP A 80 -5.55 3.97 15.94
CA ASP A 80 -4.74 3.19 16.87
C ASP A 80 -5.42 3.05 18.24
N PHE A 81 -6.05 4.12 18.73
CA PHE A 81 -6.79 4.12 19.98
C PHE A 81 -8.01 3.19 19.94
N VAL A 82 -8.87 3.31 18.93
CA VAL A 82 -10.09 2.50 18.84
C VAL A 82 -9.81 1.03 18.50
N SER A 83 -8.67 0.73 17.89
CA SER A 83 -8.22 -0.64 17.61
C SER A 83 -7.40 -1.26 18.74
N GLY A 84 -7.08 -0.51 19.80
CA GLY A 84 -6.24 -1.03 20.89
C GLY A 84 -4.79 -1.26 20.47
N GLY A 85 -4.22 -0.39 19.61
CA GLY A 85 -2.82 -0.47 19.19
C GLY A 85 -2.57 -1.36 17.97
N ARG A 86 -3.59 -1.65 17.15
CA ARG A 86 -3.49 -2.53 15.98
C ARG A 86 -3.43 -1.79 14.64
N PHE A 87 -3.29 -0.47 14.64
CA PHE A 87 -3.27 0.30 13.39
C PHE A 87 -1.86 0.52 12.86
N THR A 88 -1.70 0.39 11.54
CA THR A 88 -0.51 0.80 10.79
C THR A 88 -0.91 1.87 9.76
N LEU A 89 -0.20 2.99 9.76
CA LEU A 89 -0.44 4.11 8.86
C LEU A 89 0.25 3.88 7.52
N GLY A 90 -0.50 3.43 6.52
CA GLY A 90 -0.03 3.36 5.14
C GLY A 90 -0.24 4.70 4.42
N LEU A 91 0.82 5.25 3.87
CA LEU A 91 0.86 6.52 3.14
C LEU A 91 1.42 6.35 1.73
N GLY A 92 0.97 7.20 0.82
CA GLY A 92 1.50 7.29 -0.53
C GLY A 92 1.20 8.62 -1.19
N ALA A 93 1.94 8.93 -2.24
CA ALA A 93 1.74 10.17 -2.99
C ALA A 93 0.51 10.15 -3.89
N SER A 94 -0.04 8.96 -4.20
CA SER A 94 -1.05 8.79 -5.24
C SER A 94 -0.56 9.29 -6.62
N GLY A 95 -1.46 9.54 -7.57
CA GLY A 95 -1.12 10.07 -8.88
C GLY A 95 -1.64 11.50 -9.09
N PRO A 96 -0.99 12.29 -9.98
CA PRO A 96 -1.42 13.66 -10.25
C PRO A 96 -2.90 13.76 -10.67
N GLN A 97 -3.40 12.77 -11.43
CA GLN A 97 -4.79 12.76 -11.89
C GLN A 97 -5.79 12.71 -10.72
N VAL A 98 -5.46 11.97 -9.65
CA VAL A 98 -6.30 11.89 -8.45
C VAL A 98 -6.14 13.15 -7.62
N ILE A 99 -4.91 13.57 -7.36
CA ILE A 99 -4.64 14.68 -6.45
C ILE A 99 -5.13 16.01 -7.05
N GLU A 100 -4.81 16.29 -8.31
CA GLU A 100 -5.22 17.53 -8.98
C GLU A 100 -6.67 17.46 -9.46
N GLY A 101 -7.08 16.30 -10.03
CA GLY A 101 -8.39 16.13 -10.64
C GLY A 101 -9.52 15.90 -9.64
N TRP A 102 -9.28 15.21 -8.55
CA TRP A 102 -10.30 14.88 -7.55
C TRP A 102 -10.20 15.76 -6.30
N HIS A 103 -9.00 15.92 -5.74
CA HIS A 103 -8.80 16.71 -4.52
C HIS A 103 -8.59 18.20 -4.79
N GLY A 104 -8.29 18.62 -6.03
CA GLY A 104 -8.04 20.02 -6.38
C GLY A 104 -6.78 20.61 -5.74
N VAL A 105 -5.82 19.77 -5.39
CA VAL A 105 -4.57 20.15 -4.72
C VAL A 105 -3.40 20.01 -5.72
N PRO A 106 -2.47 20.97 -5.79
CA PRO A 106 -1.29 20.85 -6.65
C PRO A 106 -0.43 19.64 -6.28
N TYR A 107 -0.05 18.83 -7.29
CA TYR A 107 0.86 17.70 -7.12
C TYR A 107 2.31 18.17 -7.22
N ASP A 108 2.89 18.57 -6.10
CA ASP A 108 4.25 19.07 -6.04
C ASP A 108 5.08 18.39 -4.94
N ALA A 109 6.36 18.21 -5.19
CA ALA A 109 7.36 17.72 -4.25
C ALA A 109 6.92 16.51 -3.38
N PRO A 110 6.41 15.41 -3.98
CA PRO A 110 5.86 14.27 -3.23
C PRO A 110 6.88 13.66 -2.26
N LEU A 111 8.14 13.55 -2.64
CA LEU A 111 9.20 13.00 -1.81
C LEU A 111 9.40 13.82 -0.52
N GLN A 112 9.51 15.15 -0.67
CA GLN A 112 9.71 16.05 0.46
C GLN A 112 8.48 16.07 1.38
N ARG A 113 7.27 16.15 0.80
CA ARG A 113 6.02 16.11 1.57
C ARG A 113 5.87 14.81 2.35
N THR A 114 6.20 13.67 1.76
CA THR A 114 6.16 12.37 2.46
C THR A 114 7.05 12.38 3.69
N ARG A 115 8.30 12.86 3.57
CA ARG A 115 9.22 12.98 4.71
C ARG A 115 8.63 13.85 5.82
N GLU A 116 8.21 15.07 5.48
CA GLU A 116 7.68 16.02 6.46
C GLU A 116 6.40 15.51 7.13
N VAL A 117 5.49 14.86 6.39
CA VAL A 117 4.28 14.25 6.97
C VAL A 117 4.63 13.20 8.01
N VAL A 118 5.59 12.30 7.72
CA VAL A 118 6.03 11.27 8.68
C VAL A 118 6.68 11.90 9.92
N GLU A 119 7.54 12.90 9.73
CA GLU A 119 8.20 13.62 10.82
C GLU A 119 7.19 14.31 11.74
N ILE A 120 6.21 15.02 11.15
CA ILE A 120 5.13 15.69 11.89
C ILE A 120 4.26 14.68 12.64
N CYS A 121 3.88 13.57 12.00
CA CYS A 121 3.12 12.52 12.67
C CYS A 121 3.84 11.99 13.92
N ARG A 122 5.12 11.71 13.81
CA ARG A 122 5.95 11.23 14.94
C ARG A 122 6.07 12.23 16.07
N GLN A 123 6.18 13.54 15.78
CA GLN A 123 6.14 14.58 16.82
C GLN A 123 4.80 14.57 17.55
N VAL A 124 3.69 14.53 16.80
CA VAL A 124 2.34 14.55 17.38
C VAL A 124 2.11 13.35 18.30
N TRP A 125 2.53 12.14 17.89
CA TRP A 125 2.33 10.91 18.69
C TRP A 125 3.15 10.89 19.99
N ARG A 126 4.35 11.50 20.01
CA ARG A 126 5.13 11.69 21.24
C ARG A 126 4.57 12.78 22.15
N ARG A 127 3.50 13.46 21.72
CA ARG A 127 2.91 14.63 22.40
C ARG A 127 3.89 15.79 22.59
N ASP A 128 4.83 15.94 21.67
CA ASP A 128 5.64 17.14 21.59
C ASP A 128 4.76 18.36 21.24
N ARG A 129 5.17 19.56 21.63
CA ARG A 129 4.59 20.78 21.04
C ARG A 129 4.97 20.81 19.57
N LEU A 130 3.96 20.74 18.69
CA LEU A 130 4.21 20.65 17.26
C LEU A 130 4.84 21.96 16.75
N VAL A 131 6.12 21.83 16.38
CA VAL A 131 6.90 22.87 15.67
C VAL A 131 7.60 22.16 14.51
N HIS A 132 7.32 22.62 13.30
CA HIS A 132 7.95 22.10 12.09
C HIS A 132 8.25 23.26 11.15
N GLU A 133 9.49 23.36 10.71
CA GLU A 133 9.96 24.35 9.72
C GLU A 133 10.58 23.58 8.55
N GLY A 134 9.73 23.21 7.59
CA GLY A 134 10.14 22.49 6.40
C GLY A 134 9.84 23.23 5.11
N PRO A 135 10.41 22.80 3.99
CA PRO A 135 10.18 23.40 2.68
C PRO A 135 8.72 23.36 2.21
N LYS A 136 7.90 22.46 2.76
CA LYS A 136 6.50 22.26 2.36
C LYS A 136 5.49 22.52 3.46
N TYR A 137 5.90 22.36 4.70
CA TYR A 137 5.02 22.63 5.84
C TYR A 137 5.75 23.48 6.88
N THR A 138 5.10 24.55 7.32
CA THR A 138 5.53 25.35 8.46
C THR A 138 4.40 25.35 9.49
N ILE A 139 4.65 24.83 10.68
CA ILE A 139 3.67 24.71 11.77
C ILE A 139 4.33 25.15 13.07
N PRO A 140 3.80 26.15 13.80
CA PRO A 140 2.64 26.98 13.44
C PRO A 140 2.87 27.84 12.20
N LEU A 141 1.75 28.24 11.57
CA LEU A 141 1.83 29.16 10.44
C LEU A 141 2.48 30.49 10.87
N PRO A 142 3.43 31.05 10.11
CA PRO A 142 4.02 32.35 10.37
C PRO A 142 2.95 33.44 10.51
N ALA A 143 3.18 34.39 11.41
CA ALA A 143 2.19 35.41 11.75
C ALA A 143 1.73 36.24 10.54
N GLU A 144 2.65 36.53 9.63
CA GLU A 144 2.40 37.28 8.39
C GLU A 144 1.58 36.54 7.34
N GLN A 145 1.47 35.20 7.47
CA GLN A 145 0.68 34.34 6.58
C GLN A 145 -0.72 34.06 7.09
N GLY A 146 -1.10 34.59 8.27
CA GLY A 146 -2.39 34.34 8.90
C GLY A 146 -2.81 35.44 9.87
N THR A 147 -3.55 35.08 10.91
CA THR A 147 -4.03 36.04 11.92
C THR A 147 -2.99 36.44 12.94
N GLY A 148 -1.81 35.83 12.94
CA GLY A 148 -0.77 36.03 13.96
C GLY A 148 -1.05 35.33 15.31
N LEU A 149 -2.16 34.55 15.42
CA LEU A 149 -2.55 33.89 16.66
C LEU A 149 -2.06 32.43 16.75
N GLY A 150 -1.39 31.94 15.73
CA GLY A 150 -0.83 30.58 15.69
C GLY A 150 0.19 30.37 16.80
N LYS A 151 0.07 29.27 17.53
CA LYS A 151 1.03 28.85 18.57
C LYS A 151 1.22 27.34 18.56
N PRO A 152 2.39 26.83 19.01
CA PRO A 152 2.62 25.40 19.10
C PRO A 152 1.61 24.72 20.04
N LEU A 153 0.86 23.77 19.49
CA LEU A 153 -0.09 22.94 20.22
C LEU A 153 0.46 21.52 20.34
N LYS A 154 -0.08 20.74 21.24
CA LYS A 154 0.17 19.30 21.35
C LYS A 154 -1.15 18.53 21.42
N LEU A 155 -1.11 17.25 21.04
CA LEU A 155 -2.27 16.38 21.14
C LEU A 155 -2.80 16.36 22.58
N ILE A 156 -4.10 16.58 22.77
CA ILE A 156 -4.74 16.61 24.10
C ILE A 156 -4.74 15.20 24.71
N ASN A 157 -5.18 14.22 23.91
CA ASN A 157 -5.21 12.82 24.31
C ASN A 157 -3.80 12.22 24.37
N THR A 158 -3.63 11.18 25.19
CA THR A 158 -2.43 10.35 25.19
C THR A 158 -2.63 9.22 24.20
N PRO A 159 -1.81 9.09 23.14
CA PRO A 159 -1.86 7.96 22.23
C PRO A 159 -1.61 6.63 22.95
N VAL A 160 -2.14 5.54 22.41
CA VAL A 160 -1.84 4.17 22.91
C VAL A 160 -0.37 3.85 22.73
N ARG A 161 0.19 4.28 21.58
CA ARG A 161 1.61 4.15 21.25
C ARG A 161 2.17 5.53 20.89
N ASP A 162 3.37 5.83 21.37
CA ASP A 162 4.12 7.04 21.00
C ASP A 162 4.77 6.91 19.60
N ARG A 163 4.67 5.72 19.01
CA ARG A 163 5.14 5.38 17.67
C ARG A 163 4.19 4.39 17.01
N ILE A 164 3.36 4.89 16.10
CA ILE A 164 2.52 4.09 15.24
C ILE A 164 3.35 3.69 14.01
N PRO A 165 3.36 2.40 13.59
CA PRO A 165 4.10 1.99 12.40
C PRO A 165 3.61 2.74 11.15
N VAL A 166 4.56 3.12 10.29
CA VAL A 166 4.30 3.77 9.00
C VAL A 166 4.73 2.82 7.89
N MET A 167 3.82 2.59 6.94
CA MET A 167 4.11 1.95 5.66
C MET A 167 4.11 2.99 4.56
N LEU A 168 5.11 2.97 3.66
CA LEU A 168 5.16 3.85 2.49
C LEU A 168 5.02 3.04 1.20
N ALA A 169 4.00 3.37 0.41
CA ALA A 169 3.88 2.87 -0.96
C ALA A 169 4.81 3.65 -1.88
N ALA A 170 5.76 2.96 -2.53
CA ALA A 170 6.80 3.58 -3.33
C ALA A 170 7.29 2.68 -4.46
N LEU A 171 7.56 3.27 -5.64
CA LEU A 171 8.05 2.57 -6.83
C LEU A 171 9.36 3.14 -7.37
N GLY A 172 9.44 4.46 -7.48
CA GLY A 172 10.63 5.14 -8.01
C GLY A 172 11.81 5.04 -7.03
N PRO A 173 13.07 4.98 -7.52
CA PRO A 173 14.24 4.73 -6.68
C PRO A 173 14.35 5.67 -5.48
N LYS A 174 14.11 6.97 -5.66
CA LYS A 174 14.18 7.95 -4.56
C LYS A 174 13.10 7.76 -3.50
N ASN A 175 11.90 7.36 -3.90
CA ASN A 175 10.81 7.08 -2.95
C ASN A 175 11.07 5.75 -2.21
N VAL A 176 11.64 4.75 -2.87
CA VAL A 176 12.02 3.47 -2.25
C VAL A 176 13.18 3.69 -1.27
N GLU A 177 14.20 4.49 -1.64
CA GLU A 177 15.26 4.91 -0.73
C GLU A 177 14.68 5.59 0.53
N LEU A 178 13.75 6.54 0.34
CA LEU A 178 13.08 7.21 1.46
C LEU A 178 12.27 6.24 2.32
N ALA A 179 11.51 5.34 1.71
CA ALA A 179 10.74 4.33 2.45
C ALA A 179 11.66 3.44 3.31
N ALA A 180 12.78 2.98 2.74
CA ALA A 180 13.76 2.18 3.48
C ALA A 180 14.45 2.96 4.61
N GLU A 181 14.64 4.28 4.44
CA GLU A 181 15.23 5.14 5.45
C GLU A 181 14.31 5.41 6.64
N ILE A 182 13.03 5.79 6.38
CA ILE A 182 12.18 6.38 7.42
C ILE A 182 10.95 5.56 7.81
N ALA A 183 10.53 4.53 7.05
CA ALA A 183 9.29 3.81 7.33
C ALA A 183 9.55 2.44 7.99
N GLU A 184 8.59 1.93 8.76
CA GLU A 184 8.63 0.57 9.29
C GLU A 184 8.33 -0.47 8.21
N ALA A 185 7.52 -0.11 7.17
CA ALA A 185 7.22 -0.98 6.05
C ALA A 185 7.27 -0.25 4.71
N TRP A 186 7.54 -1.01 3.65
CA TRP A 186 7.49 -0.58 2.27
C TRP A 186 6.50 -1.43 1.49
N GLU A 187 5.67 -0.79 0.67
CA GLU A 187 4.71 -1.45 -0.21
C GLU A 187 5.07 -1.16 -1.68
N PRO A 188 5.70 -2.12 -2.40
CA PRO A 188 5.76 -2.13 -3.85
C PRO A 188 4.45 -2.67 -4.45
N ILE A 189 4.17 -2.30 -5.70
CA ILE A 189 3.14 -2.95 -6.50
C ILE A 189 3.79 -3.82 -7.59
N PHE A 190 3.11 -4.88 -8.01
CA PHE A 190 3.60 -5.79 -9.06
C PHE A 190 5.02 -6.30 -8.78
N PHE A 191 5.24 -6.72 -7.55
CA PHE A 191 6.54 -7.20 -7.11
C PHE A 191 6.87 -8.53 -7.79
N MET A 192 7.99 -8.55 -8.51
CA MET A 192 8.53 -9.73 -9.17
C MET A 192 9.79 -10.18 -8.40
N PRO A 193 9.71 -11.28 -7.62
CA PRO A 193 10.82 -11.72 -6.75
C PRO A 193 12.15 -11.83 -7.50
N GLU A 194 12.14 -12.37 -8.71
CA GLU A 194 13.32 -12.62 -9.55
C GLU A 194 14.01 -11.34 -10.02
N LYS A 195 13.28 -10.22 -10.05
CA LYS A 195 13.80 -8.93 -10.53
C LYS A 195 13.93 -7.88 -9.43
N ALA A 196 13.41 -8.16 -8.22
CA ALA A 196 13.37 -7.18 -7.13
C ALA A 196 14.75 -6.63 -6.78
N GLY A 197 15.77 -7.49 -6.73
CA GLY A 197 17.15 -7.10 -6.45
C GLY A 197 17.73 -6.13 -7.48
N SER A 198 17.52 -6.40 -8.78
CA SER A 198 18.02 -5.54 -9.87
C SER A 198 17.24 -4.23 -10.00
N VAL A 199 15.95 -4.23 -9.62
CA VAL A 199 15.08 -3.05 -9.75
C VAL A 199 15.17 -2.11 -8.56
N TRP A 200 15.25 -2.63 -7.33
CA TRP A 200 15.19 -1.82 -6.11
C TRP A 200 16.37 -2.00 -5.15
N GLY A 201 17.27 -2.97 -5.41
CA GLY A 201 18.34 -3.32 -4.48
C GLY A 201 19.21 -2.14 -4.06
N ASP A 202 19.66 -1.33 -5.00
CA ASP A 202 20.50 -0.15 -4.73
C ASP A 202 19.74 0.90 -3.89
N ALA A 203 18.48 1.16 -4.23
CA ALA A 203 17.64 2.12 -3.49
C ALA A 203 17.37 1.65 -2.06
N LEU A 204 17.04 0.36 -1.89
CA LEU A 204 16.85 -0.24 -0.57
C LEU A 204 18.14 -0.20 0.26
N ALA A 205 19.28 -0.52 -0.33
CA ALA A 205 20.58 -0.46 0.35
C ALA A 205 20.93 0.97 0.77
N ALA A 206 20.72 1.96 -0.12
CA ALA A 206 20.98 3.36 0.18
C ALA A 206 20.09 3.90 1.31
N GLY A 207 18.80 3.52 1.34
CA GLY A 207 17.90 3.90 2.41
C GLY A 207 18.22 3.20 3.74
N LYS A 208 18.50 1.90 3.71
CA LYS A 208 18.91 1.12 4.88
C LYS A 208 20.19 1.66 5.53
N ALA A 209 21.12 2.18 4.75
CA ALA A 209 22.35 2.79 5.27
C ALA A 209 22.11 4.08 6.09
N LYS A 210 20.96 4.73 5.90
CA LYS A 210 20.55 5.96 6.61
C LYS A 210 19.51 5.69 7.71
N ARG A 211 19.04 4.45 7.80
CA ARG A 211 17.93 4.05 8.66
C ARG A 211 18.32 4.12 10.13
N ASP A 212 17.46 4.75 10.95
CA ASP A 212 17.57 4.68 12.39
C ASP A 212 17.38 3.22 12.87
N PRO A 213 18.34 2.63 13.58
CA PRO A 213 18.23 1.27 14.11
C PRO A 213 16.96 1.03 14.97
N ALA A 214 16.44 2.08 15.60
CA ALA A 214 15.20 2.00 16.37
C ALA A 214 13.96 1.68 15.52
N LEU A 215 14.03 1.79 14.19
CA LEU A 215 12.97 1.37 13.25
C LEU A 215 12.91 -0.16 13.07
N GLY A 216 13.93 -0.90 13.52
CA GLY A 216 14.05 -2.32 13.25
C GLY A 216 14.21 -2.63 11.74
N ASP A 217 14.02 -3.88 11.36
CA ASP A 217 14.11 -4.30 9.96
C ASP A 217 12.92 -3.78 9.14
N LEU A 218 13.22 -3.36 7.91
CA LEU A 218 12.19 -2.94 6.97
C LEU A 218 11.31 -4.12 6.58
N GLN A 219 10.00 -4.00 6.88
CA GLN A 219 9.00 -4.95 6.41
C GLN A 219 8.66 -4.68 4.94
N ILE A 220 8.44 -5.74 4.15
CA ILE A 220 8.01 -5.62 2.75
C ILE A 220 6.61 -6.22 2.63
N VAL A 221 5.64 -5.39 2.27
CA VAL A 221 4.21 -5.73 2.17
C VAL A 221 3.82 -5.75 0.70
N VAL A 222 3.39 -6.89 0.19
CA VAL A 222 3.13 -7.06 -1.26
C VAL A 222 1.70 -7.52 -1.50
N GLY A 223 0.96 -6.78 -2.32
CA GLY A 223 -0.33 -7.18 -2.84
C GLY A 223 -0.19 -8.20 -3.97
N VAL A 224 -0.94 -9.33 -3.89
CA VAL A 224 -0.91 -10.39 -4.90
C VAL A 224 -2.31 -10.91 -5.21
N SER A 225 -2.62 -11.09 -6.49
CA SER A 225 -3.79 -11.86 -6.92
C SER A 225 -3.57 -13.34 -6.66
N VAL A 226 -4.59 -14.06 -6.16
CA VAL A 226 -4.43 -15.44 -5.75
C VAL A 226 -5.61 -16.32 -6.16
N ALA A 227 -5.31 -17.50 -6.73
CA ALA A 227 -6.24 -18.59 -6.94
C ALA A 227 -5.48 -19.92 -6.81
N ILE A 228 -5.96 -20.84 -5.95
CA ILE A 228 -5.25 -22.08 -5.64
C ILE A 228 -6.11 -23.27 -6.06
N GLY A 229 -5.59 -24.11 -6.94
CA GLY A 229 -6.27 -25.30 -7.46
C GLY A 229 -5.65 -25.80 -8.75
N ASP A 230 -6.03 -27.00 -9.19
CA ASP A 230 -5.46 -27.63 -10.39
C ASP A 230 -5.98 -27.00 -11.70
N ASP A 231 -7.21 -26.47 -11.70
CA ASP A 231 -7.90 -25.94 -12.89
C ASP A 231 -8.10 -24.41 -12.83
N VAL A 232 -7.20 -23.68 -12.15
CA VAL A 232 -7.34 -22.22 -11.95
C VAL A 232 -6.59 -21.36 -12.95
N ASP A 233 -5.81 -21.94 -13.85
CA ASP A 233 -5.04 -21.21 -14.89
C ASP A 233 -5.89 -20.22 -15.69
N PRO A 234 -7.15 -20.51 -16.09
CA PRO A 234 -8.00 -19.53 -16.75
C PRO A 234 -8.26 -18.25 -15.92
N MET A 235 -8.08 -18.29 -14.60
CA MET A 235 -8.21 -17.12 -13.72
C MET A 235 -7.08 -16.10 -13.90
N LEU A 236 -5.95 -16.48 -14.49
CA LEU A 236 -4.87 -15.55 -14.88
C LEU A 236 -5.38 -14.42 -15.79
N GLU A 237 -6.38 -14.70 -16.63
CA GLU A 237 -6.97 -13.70 -17.49
C GLU A 237 -7.65 -12.56 -16.71
N GLN A 238 -8.05 -12.79 -15.46
CA GLN A 238 -8.62 -11.76 -14.59
C GLN A 238 -7.56 -10.78 -14.05
N VAL A 239 -6.28 -11.16 -14.07
CA VAL A 239 -5.16 -10.32 -13.61
C VAL A 239 -4.72 -9.33 -14.69
N ARG A 240 -4.83 -9.71 -15.98
CA ARG A 240 -4.37 -8.91 -17.12
C ARG A 240 -4.98 -7.51 -17.22
N PRO A 241 -6.30 -7.31 -17.03
CA PRO A 241 -6.91 -5.98 -17.11
C PRO A 241 -6.36 -5.00 -16.08
N GLN A 242 -6.05 -5.48 -14.86
CA GLN A 242 -5.42 -4.65 -13.83
C GLN A 242 -4.01 -4.22 -14.24
N LEU A 243 -3.19 -5.15 -14.71
CA LEU A 243 -1.85 -4.83 -15.22
C LEU A 243 -1.91 -3.84 -16.38
N ALA A 244 -2.81 -4.06 -17.35
CA ALA A 244 -3.00 -3.16 -18.48
C ALA A 244 -3.46 -1.75 -18.05
N LEU A 245 -4.38 -1.66 -17.08
CA LEU A 245 -4.79 -0.37 -16.50
C LEU A 245 -3.60 0.39 -15.92
N TYR A 246 -2.78 -0.26 -15.11
CA TYR A 246 -1.66 0.40 -14.44
C TYR A 246 -0.55 0.74 -15.44
N ILE A 247 -0.10 -0.20 -16.26
CA ILE A 247 0.97 0.00 -17.22
C ILE A 247 0.55 0.98 -18.32
N GLY A 248 -0.72 0.93 -18.76
CA GLY A 248 -1.25 1.75 -19.85
C GLY A 248 -1.92 3.05 -19.41
N GLY A 249 -2.78 3.00 -18.37
CA GLY A 249 -3.75 4.06 -18.08
C GLY A 249 -3.44 4.96 -16.89
N MET A 250 -2.57 4.54 -15.97
CA MET A 250 -2.33 5.27 -14.70
C MET A 250 -1.30 6.40 -14.84
N GLY A 251 -1.12 6.95 -16.03
CA GLY A 251 -0.24 8.09 -16.28
C GLY A 251 -0.15 8.43 -17.75
N ALA A 252 0.28 9.67 -18.06
CA ALA A 252 0.57 10.08 -19.42
C ALA A 252 1.84 9.40 -19.97
N ARG A 253 2.01 9.40 -21.31
CA ARG A 253 3.25 8.92 -21.93
C ARG A 253 4.48 9.62 -21.32
N GLY A 254 5.46 8.83 -20.89
CA GLY A 254 6.69 9.31 -20.23
C GLY A 254 6.50 9.82 -18.80
N LYS A 255 5.31 9.63 -18.19
CA LYS A 255 4.99 10.00 -16.80
C LYS A 255 4.11 8.93 -16.12
N ASN A 256 4.36 7.67 -16.38
CA ASN A 256 3.65 6.55 -15.78
C ASN A 256 4.66 5.65 -15.06
N PHE A 257 4.66 5.69 -13.74
CA PHE A 257 5.58 4.92 -12.88
C PHE A 257 5.45 3.40 -13.05
N TYR A 258 4.27 2.91 -13.40
CA TYR A 258 4.01 1.48 -13.61
C TYR A 258 4.51 1.02 -14.99
N ASN A 259 4.42 1.87 -15.99
CA ASN A 259 5.04 1.64 -17.30
C ASN A 259 6.56 1.57 -17.16
N ASP A 260 7.15 2.53 -16.43
CA ASP A 260 8.59 2.54 -16.15
C ASP A 260 9.02 1.29 -15.38
N LEU A 261 8.19 0.78 -14.47
CA LEU A 261 8.48 -0.48 -13.75
C LEU A 261 8.50 -1.68 -14.70
N ALA A 262 7.49 -1.81 -15.57
CA ALA A 262 7.45 -2.89 -16.55
C ALA A 262 8.68 -2.87 -17.49
N ARG A 263 9.13 -1.68 -17.91
CA ARG A 263 10.36 -1.51 -18.70
C ARG A 263 11.60 -1.94 -17.91
N ARG A 264 11.70 -1.60 -16.63
CA ARG A 264 12.79 -2.03 -15.75
C ARG A 264 12.79 -3.54 -15.51
N TYR A 265 11.67 -4.21 -15.65
CA TYR A 265 11.56 -5.67 -15.68
C TYR A 265 12.02 -6.29 -17.00
N GLY A 266 12.25 -5.50 -18.05
CA GLY A 266 12.69 -5.94 -19.35
C GLY A 266 11.57 -6.06 -20.40
N TYR A 267 10.37 -5.52 -20.13
CA TYR A 267 9.22 -5.53 -21.03
C TYR A 267 9.02 -4.16 -21.70
N GLU A 268 10.06 -3.63 -22.34
CA GLU A 268 10.03 -2.26 -22.91
C GLU A 268 9.05 -2.11 -24.07
N ASP A 269 9.02 -3.06 -25.00
CA ASP A 269 8.17 -3.03 -26.17
C ASP A 269 6.71 -3.30 -25.81
N GLU A 270 6.48 -4.26 -24.94
CA GLU A 270 5.15 -4.59 -24.40
C GLU A 270 4.58 -3.42 -23.60
N ALA A 271 5.36 -2.80 -22.73
CA ALA A 271 4.92 -1.65 -21.94
C ALA A 271 4.51 -0.47 -22.82
N ARG A 272 5.24 -0.22 -23.92
CA ARG A 272 4.88 0.80 -24.91
C ARG A 272 3.58 0.43 -25.62
N THR A 273 3.46 -0.80 -26.12
CA THR A 273 2.28 -1.27 -26.85
C THR A 273 1.04 -1.25 -25.95
N ILE A 274 1.14 -1.72 -24.70
CA ILE A 274 0.05 -1.68 -23.72
C ILE A 274 -0.40 -0.23 -23.50
N GLN A 275 0.53 0.70 -23.33
CA GLN A 275 0.17 2.11 -23.10
C GLN A 275 -0.49 2.74 -24.33
N ASP A 276 0.00 2.49 -25.52
CA ASP A 276 -0.59 3.02 -26.75
C ASP A 276 -2.02 2.50 -26.94
N LEU A 277 -2.23 1.19 -26.86
CA LEU A 277 -3.55 0.58 -26.95
C LEU A 277 -4.52 1.11 -25.90
N TYR A 278 -4.05 1.18 -24.64
CA TYR A 278 -4.90 1.60 -23.54
C TYR A 278 -5.36 3.06 -23.67
N LEU A 279 -4.45 3.96 -24.03
CA LEU A 279 -4.74 5.39 -24.23
C LEU A 279 -5.61 5.64 -25.48
N ASP A 280 -5.56 4.75 -26.47
CA ASP A 280 -6.46 4.74 -27.64
C ASP A 280 -7.85 4.14 -27.34
N GLY A 281 -8.11 3.74 -26.08
CA GLY A 281 -9.39 3.15 -25.65
C GLY A 281 -9.53 1.65 -25.94
N ARG A 282 -8.53 1.00 -26.49
CA ARG A 282 -8.47 -0.43 -26.86
C ARG A 282 -8.03 -1.28 -25.67
N LYS A 283 -8.81 -1.23 -24.57
CA LYS A 283 -8.41 -1.78 -23.27
C LYS A 283 -8.26 -3.29 -23.26
N ASP A 284 -9.13 -3.99 -23.96
CA ASP A 284 -9.08 -5.46 -24.03
C ASP A 284 -7.85 -5.93 -24.82
N GLU A 285 -7.50 -5.23 -25.89
CA GLU A 285 -6.29 -5.51 -26.65
C GLU A 285 -5.02 -5.17 -25.84
N ALA A 286 -5.06 -4.09 -25.07
CA ALA A 286 -3.98 -3.77 -24.13
C ALA A 286 -3.79 -4.88 -23.07
N ALA A 287 -4.87 -5.45 -22.55
CA ALA A 287 -4.83 -6.57 -21.62
C ALA A 287 -4.25 -7.83 -22.28
N ALA A 288 -4.62 -8.12 -23.54
CA ALA A 288 -4.11 -9.28 -24.27
C ALA A 288 -2.60 -9.23 -24.55
N VAL A 289 -2.02 -8.04 -24.64
CA VAL A 289 -0.56 -7.85 -24.86
C VAL A 289 0.27 -8.04 -23.57
N VAL A 290 -0.35 -8.02 -22.40
CA VAL A 290 0.40 -8.24 -21.14
C VAL A 290 1.08 -9.61 -21.17
N PRO A 291 2.42 -9.70 -20.99
CA PRO A 291 3.14 -10.98 -21.05
C PRO A 291 2.66 -11.95 -19.97
N GLU A 292 2.42 -13.20 -20.35
CA GLU A 292 2.00 -14.23 -19.39
C GLU A 292 3.03 -14.43 -18.28
N GLU A 293 4.32 -14.37 -18.61
CA GLU A 293 5.40 -14.47 -17.64
C GLU A 293 5.27 -13.37 -16.55
N LEU A 294 4.96 -12.12 -16.94
CA LEU A 294 4.73 -11.04 -16.00
C LEU A 294 3.50 -11.32 -15.12
N VAL A 295 2.39 -11.77 -15.75
CA VAL A 295 1.15 -12.10 -15.01
C VAL A 295 1.43 -13.17 -13.94
N ARG A 296 2.12 -14.26 -14.31
CA ARG A 296 2.47 -15.35 -13.38
C ARG A 296 3.45 -14.90 -12.30
N ALA A 297 4.44 -14.08 -12.65
CA ALA A 297 5.46 -13.63 -11.70
C ALA A 297 4.91 -12.75 -10.57
N VAL A 298 3.87 -11.96 -10.83
CA VAL A 298 3.26 -11.03 -9.86
C VAL A 298 1.98 -11.57 -9.23
N SER A 299 1.65 -12.86 -9.43
CA SER A 299 0.43 -13.48 -8.89
C SER A 299 0.72 -14.88 -8.31
N LEU A 300 -0.22 -15.41 -7.55
CA LEU A 300 -0.20 -16.74 -6.95
C LEU A 300 -1.36 -17.57 -7.51
N VAL A 301 -1.28 -17.95 -8.78
CA VAL A 301 -2.35 -18.68 -9.49
C VAL A 301 -1.82 -20.01 -9.98
N GLY A 302 -2.35 -21.12 -9.47
CA GLY A 302 -1.95 -22.47 -9.84
C GLY A 302 -2.19 -23.50 -8.73
N PRO A 303 -1.69 -24.75 -8.92
CA PRO A 303 -1.75 -25.79 -7.89
C PRO A 303 -1.06 -25.37 -6.58
N GLU A 304 -1.46 -25.96 -5.45
CA GLU A 304 -0.90 -25.63 -4.12
C GLU A 304 0.63 -25.74 -4.08
N SER A 305 1.22 -26.73 -4.77
CA SER A 305 2.67 -26.91 -4.85
C SER A 305 3.36 -25.71 -5.54
N TYR A 306 2.81 -25.24 -6.66
CA TYR A 306 3.31 -24.05 -7.36
C TYR A 306 3.19 -22.79 -6.50
N VAL A 307 2.03 -22.59 -5.86
CA VAL A 307 1.83 -21.44 -4.97
C VAL A 307 2.81 -21.47 -3.80
N ALA A 308 3.10 -22.66 -3.24
CA ALA A 308 4.09 -22.79 -2.16
C ALA A 308 5.51 -22.42 -2.63
N GLU A 309 5.91 -22.84 -3.84
CA GLU A 309 7.19 -22.42 -4.44
C GLU A 309 7.27 -20.91 -4.66
N ARG A 310 6.17 -20.31 -5.17
CA ARG A 310 6.11 -18.83 -5.33
C ARG A 310 6.20 -18.10 -3.99
N VAL A 311 5.49 -18.55 -2.97
CA VAL A 311 5.56 -17.97 -1.61
C VAL A 311 6.98 -18.06 -1.05
N ALA A 312 7.69 -19.15 -1.30
CA ALA A 312 9.10 -19.27 -0.93
C ALA A 312 9.97 -18.24 -1.67
N ALA A 313 9.76 -18.04 -2.98
CA ALA A 313 10.49 -17.03 -3.76
C ALA A 313 10.22 -15.60 -3.24
N PHE A 314 8.96 -15.25 -2.91
CA PHE A 314 8.64 -13.98 -2.27
C PHE A 314 9.36 -13.81 -0.92
N ARG A 315 9.39 -14.86 -0.10
CA ARG A 315 10.09 -14.85 1.20
C ARG A 315 11.60 -14.66 1.03
N GLU A 316 12.23 -15.36 0.10
CA GLU A 316 13.66 -15.23 -0.22
C GLU A 316 13.99 -13.83 -0.74
N ALA A 317 13.08 -13.19 -1.48
CA ALA A 317 13.21 -11.81 -1.91
C ALA A 317 12.96 -10.78 -0.78
N GLY A 318 12.72 -11.24 0.47
CA GLY A 318 12.56 -10.40 1.65
C GLY A 318 11.13 -9.97 1.97
N VAL A 319 10.12 -10.49 1.26
CA VAL A 319 8.72 -10.17 1.55
C VAL A 319 8.32 -10.76 2.91
N THR A 320 7.70 -9.93 3.74
CA THR A 320 7.28 -10.29 5.10
C THR A 320 5.78 -10.48 5.23
N THR A 321 5.01 -9.80 4.38
CA THR A 321 3.54 -9.85 4.37
C THR A 321 3.01 -9.94 2.94
N LEU A 322 2.14 -10.90 2.67
CA LEU A 322 1.36 -10.98 1.43
C LEU A 322 -0.06 -10.51 1.70
N VAL A 323 -0.49 -9.46 1.00
CA VAL A 323 -1.88 -8.97 1.01
C VAL A 323 -2.61 -9.61 -0.16
N LEU A 324 -3.47 -10.56 0.15
CA LEU A 324 -4.16 -11.37 -0.83
C LEU A 324 -5.30 -10.61 -1.50
N GLN A 325 -5.45 -10.84 -2.80
CA GLN A 325 -6.59 -10.44 -3.63
C GLN A 325 -7.16 -11.72 -4.26
N PRO A 326 -8.01 -12.47 -3.52
CA PRO A 326 -8.58 -13.71 -4.04
C PRO A 326 -9.40 -13.48 -5.32
N LEU A 327 -9.10 -14.23 -6.37
CA LEU A 327 -9.81 -14.16 -7.65
C LEU A 327 -11.18 -14.85 -7.58
N ASP A 328 -11.34 -15.83 -6.69
CA ASP A 328 -12.67 -16.29 -6.25
C ASP A 328 -13.19 -15.29 -5.20
N GLY A 329 -14.04 -14.36 -5.65
CA GLY A 329 -14.61 -13.30 -4.81
C GLY A 329 -15.75 -13.77 -3.89
N SER A 330 -16.12 -15.05 -3.87
CA SER A 330 -17.12 -15.58 -2.95
C SER A 330 -16.59 -15.60 -1.50
N PRO A 331 -17.44 -15.42 -0.48
CA PRO A 331 -17.01 -15.52 0.92
C PRO A 331 -16.32 -16.86 1.23
N GLU A 332 -16.84 -17.96 0.71
CA GLU A 332 -16.28 -19.31 0.85
C GLU A 332 -14.93 -19.44 0.14
N GLY A 333 -14.79 -18.84 -1.05
CA GLY A 333 -13.54 -18.82 -1.81
C GLY A 333 -12.44 -18.06 -1.08
N ARG A 334 -12.76 -16.90 -0.53
CA ARG A 334 -11.84 -16.09 0.27
C ARG A 334 -11.41 -16.80 1.54
N LEU A 335 -12.36 -17.46 2.24
CA LEU A 335 -12.05 -18.24 3.44
C LEU A 335 -11.08 -19.38 3.11
N ARG A 336 -11.41 -20.21 2.12
CA ARG A 336 -10.51 -21.29 1.67
C ARG A 336 -9.12 -20.79 1.28
N THR A 337 -9.07 -19.63 0.60
CA THR A 337 -7.80 -19.03 0.20
C THR A 337 -6.96 -18.67 1.41
N VAL A 338 -7.53 -17.99 2.42
CA VAL A 338 -6.79 -17.60 3.64
C VAL A 338 -6.33 -18.84 4.42
N GLU A 339 -7.19 -19.83 4.59
CA GLU A 339 -6.83 -21.09 5.28
C GLU A 339 -5.68 -21.84 4.59
N THR A 340 -5.72 -21.90 3.24
CA THR A 340 -4.67 -22.59 2.47
C THR A 340 -3.37 -21.78 2.50
N MET A 341 -3.46 -20.48 2.29
CA MET A 341 -2.29 -19.61 2.35
C MET A 341 -1.65 -19.58 3.75
N ARG A 342 -2.44 -19.68 4.83
CA ARG A 342 -1.91 -19.81 6.19
C ARG A 342 -1.05 -21.07 6.31
N LYS A 343 -1.56 -22.22 5.87
CA LYS A 343 -0.81 -23.49 5.87
C LYS A 343 0.50 -23.40 5.06
N ILE A 344 0.46 -22.74 3.91
CA ILE A 344 1.65 -22.53 3.06
C ILE A 344 2.65 -21.59 3.74
N ALA A 345 2.16 -20.49 4.32
CA ALA A 345 3.01 -19.49 4.95
C ALA A 345 3.70 -19.96 6.25
N ASP A 346 3.17 -21.00 6.90
CA ASP A 346 3.73 -21.59 8.13
C ASP A 346 4.77 -22.68 7.86
N ARG A 347 4.90 -23.12 6.61
CA ARG A 347 6.00 -24.00 6.15
C ARG A 347 7.28 -23.20 5.95
#